data_9e1c2e68b29db865458f9341092720a3
#
_entry.id   9e1c2e68b29db865458f9341092720a3
#
_cell.length_a   1.000
_cell.length_b   1.000
_cell.length_c   1.000
_cell.angle_alpha   90.00
_cell.angle_beta   90.00
_cell.angle_gamma   90.00
#
_symmetry.space_group_name_H-M   'P 1'
#
loop_
_entity.id
_entity.type
_entity.pdbx_description
1 polymer ?
#
loop_
_entity_poly.entity_id
_entity_poly.type
_entity_poly.pdbx_seq_one_letter_code
_entity_poly.pdbx_strand_id
1 'polypeptide(L)'
;MTLTHELGHVVGGWSGGANLVDLELSPWRLPYSIHSPDPHPLLTLWSGPILGVVVPVFAAAVIRRRPVWFVADFCILANGSYLALAWVAGDPHLDTPRLFQSGATTLSVLAYCILTICLGYVRFRNGCIFYLSSNDSSRETNVSQPPDSDLN
;
A
#
# COMPACT_ATOMS: atom_id res chain seq x y z
N MET A 1 -3.10 -2.69 -2.82
CA MET A 1 -2.05 -1.66 -2.89
C MET A 1 -1.79 -1.22 -4.32
N THR A 2 -1.34 -2.08 -5.22
CA THR A 2 -0.99 -1.70 -6.60
C THR A 2 -2.09 -0.96 -7.35
N LEU A 3 -3.34 -1.42 -7.30
CA LEU A 3 -4.47 -0.75 -7.95
C LEU A 3 -4.66 0.70 -7.47
N THR A 4 -4.67 0.94 -6.17
CA THR A 4 -4.84 2.30 -5.61
C THR A 4 -3.63 3.19 -5.89
N HIS A 5 -2.45 2.61 -6.01
CA HIS A 5 -1.23 3.29 -6.39
C HIS A 5 -1.28 3.76 -7.85
N GLU A 6 -1.55 2.85 -8.79
CA GLU A 6 -1.63 3.21 -10.22
C GLU A 6 -2.78 4.17 -10.53
N LEU A 7 -3.94 3.96 -9.91
CA LEU A 7 -5.04 4.92 -10.02
C LEU A 7 -4.65 6.29 -9.43
N GLY A 8 -3.75 6.31 -8.45
CA GLY A 8 -3.18 7.53 -7.92
C GLY A 8 -2.42 8.33 -8.98
N HIS A 9 -1.58 7.67 -9.76
CA HIS A 9 -0.86 8.31 -10.88
C HIS A 9 -1.86 8.85 -11.93
N VAL A 10 -2.90 8.09 -12.25
CA VAL A 10 -3.94 8.53 -13.20
C VAL A 10 -4.66 9.80 -12.70
N VAL A 11 -5.07 9.81 -11.42
CA VAL A 11 -5.73 10.97 -10.81
C VAL A 11 -4.79 12.18 -10.74
N GLY A 12 -3.53 11.96 -10.34
CA GLY A 12 -2.52 13.01 -10.28
C GLY A 12 -2.20 13.59 -11.64
N GLY A 13 -2.00 12.73 -12.63
CA GLY A 13 -1.78 13.14 -14.03
C GLY A 13 -2.96 13.95 -14.57
N TRP A 14 -4.16 13.46 -14.41
CA TRP A 14 -5.39 14.19 -14.78
C TRP A 14 -5.48 15.56 -14.13
N SER A 15 -5.22 15.62 -12.82
CA SER A 15 -5.26 16.89 -12.08
C SER A 15 -4.18 17.87 -12.54
N GLY A 16 -3.04 17.35 -13.04
CA GLY A 16 -1.95 18.13 -13.61
C GLY A 16 -2.09 18.45 -15.11
N GLY A 17 -3.17 18.00 -15.75
CA GLY A 17 -3.38 18.19 -17.19
C GLY A 17 -2.57 17.24 -18.07
N ALA A 18 -2.08 16.15 -17.54
CA ALA A 18 -1.39 15.10 -18.28
C ALA A 18 -2.36 14.23 -19.08
N ASN A 19 -1.91 13.74 -20.23
CA ASN A 19 -2.66 12.76 -21.02
C ASN A 19 -2.22 11.35 -20.68
N LEU A 20 -3.15 10.50 -20.28
CA LEU A 20 -2.91 9.06 -20.10
C LEU A 20 -2.77 8.41 -21.48
N VAL A 21 -1.62 7.80 -21.74
CA VAL A 21 -1.30 7.15 -23.01
C VAL A 21 -1.50 5.64 -22.92
N ASP A 22 -1.08 5.04 -21.80
CA ASP A 22 -1.20 3.61 -21.58
C ASP A 22 -1.38 3.29 -20.10
N LEU A 23 -2.13 2.23 -19.81
CA LEU A 23 -2.48 1.80 -18.46
C LEU A 23 -2.58 0.27 -18.41
N GLU A 24 -1.77 -0.37 -17.57
CA GLU A 24 -1.86 -1.79 -17.27
C GLU A 24 -2.22 -1.99 -15.79
N LEU A 25 -3.32 -2.67 -15.52
CA LEU A 25 -3.81 -2.95 -14.16
C LEU A 25 -3.96 -4.45 -13.89
N SER A 26 -3.55 -5.30 -14.81
CA SER A 26 -3.68 -6.77 -14.65
C SER A 26 -2.87 -7.26 -13.46
N PRO A 27 -3.46 -8.08 -12.58
CA PRO A 27 -2.78 -8.56 -11.36
C PRO A 27 -1.61 -9.52 -11.63
N TRP A 28 -1.50 -10.07 -12.85
CA TRP A 28 -0.43 -10.99 -13.30
C TRP A 28 0.66 -10.32 -14.12
N ARG A 29 0.61 -9.00 -14.28
CA ARG A 29 1.66 -8.21 -14.92
C ARG A 29 2.13 -7.14 -13.95
N LEU A 30 3.30 -6.57 -14.21
CA LEU A 30 3.71 -5.37 -13.49
C LEU A 30 2.78 -4.23 -13.90
N PRO A 31 1.97 -3.69 -12.97
CA PRO A 31 1.09 -2.58 -13.29
C PRO A 31 1.90 -1.31 -13.55
N TYR A 32 1.43 -0.49 -14.48
CA TYR A 32 2.04 0.81 -14.80
C TYR A 32 1.02 1.76 -15.40
N SER A 33 1.35 3.05 -15.34
CA SER A 33 0.62 4.12 -16.02
C SER A 33 1.61 5.06 -16.73
N ILE A 34 1.36 5.33 -18.00
CA ILE A 34 2.20 6.20 -18.84
C ILE A 34 1.43 7.46 -19.21
N HIS A 35 2.01 8.61 -18.91
CA HIS A 35 1.45 9.92 -19.19
C HIS A 35 2.34 10.69 -20.15
N SER A 36 1.78 11.21 -21.24
CA SER A 36 2.52 12.05 -22.21
C SER A 36 1.56 12.89 -23.07
N PRO A 37 1.70 14.24 -23.16
CA PRO A 37 2.63 15.02 -22.31
C PRO A 37 2.19 15.02 -20.85
N ASP A 38 3.15 15.23 -19.95
CA ASP A 38 2.91 15.43 -18.52
C ASP A 38 3.51 16.77 -18.08
N PRO A 39 2.70 17.83 -17.96
CA PRO A 39 3.18 19.15 -17.55
C PRO A 39 3.67 19.22 -16.10
N HIS A 40 3.20 18.32 -15.23
CA HIS A 40 3.50 18.31 -13.81
C HIS A 40 3.91 16.92 -13.31
N PRO A 41 5.05 16.36 -13.78
CA PRO A 41 5.43 14.97 -13.53
C PRO A 41 5.62 14.66 -12.03
N LEU A 42 6.05 15.63 -11.23
CA LEU A 42 6.12 15.44 -9.77
C LEU A 42 4.75 15.20 -9.13
N LEU A 43 3.71 15.93 -9.59
CA LEU A 43 2.35 15.71 -9.09
C LEU A 43 1.86 14.31 -9.48
N THR A 44 2.03 13.94 -10.73
CA THR A 44 1.66 12.61 -11.24
C THR A 44 2.36 11.51 -10.44
N LEU A 45 3.68 11.60 -10.29
CA LEU A 45 4.49 10.57 -9.64
C LEU A 45 4.24 10.47 -8.13
N TRP A 46 4.06 11.58 -7.41
CA TRP A 46 3.74 11.55 -5.98
C TRP A 46 2.30 11.07 -5.68
N SER A 47 1.37 11.30 -6.58
CA SER A 47 -0.03 10.93 -6.38
C SER A 47 -0.21 9.40 -6.25
N GLY A 48 0.60 8.59 -6.93
CA GLY A 48 0.59 7.14 -6.79
C GLY A 48 0.83 6.69 -5.34
N PRO A 49 2.03 6.94 -4.79
CA PRO A 49 2.35 6.60 -3.41
C PRO A 49 1.39 7.20 -2.38
N ILE A 50 1.01 8.47 -2.55
CA ILE A 50 0.12 9.16 -1.61
C ILE A 50 -1.28 8.53 -1.62
N LEU A 51 -1.92 8.36 -2.78
CA LEU A 51 -3.25 7.75 -2.85
C LEU A 51 -3.22 6.27 -2.53
N GLY A 52 -2.11 5.58 -2.81
CA GLY A 52 -1.87 4.21 -2.39
C GLY A 52 -1.92 4.00 -0.87
N VAL A 53 -1.67 5.05 -0.08
CA VAL A 53 -1.80 5.07 1.38
C VAL A 53 -3.13 5.69 1.81
N VAL A 54 -3.47 6.86 1.30
CA VAL A 54 -4.63 7.65 1.76
C VAL A 54 -5.94 6.91 1.51
N VAL A 55 -6.13 6.30 0.35
CA VAL A 55 -7.39 5.61 0.00
C VAL A 55 -7.68 4.42 0.93
N PRO A 56 -6.75 3.47 1.16
CA PRO A 56 -6.99 2.39 2.12
C PRO A 56 -7.21 2.89 3.55
N VAL A 57 -6.48 3.90 4.01
CA VAL A 57 -6.64 4.49 5.35
C VAL A 57 -8.00 5.16 5.49
N PHE A 58 -8.43 5.92 4.48
CA PHE A 58 -9.75 6.54 4.46
C PHE A 58 -10.87 5.49 4.49
N ALA A 59 -10.76 4.44 3.67
CA ALA A 59 -11.70 3.34 3.68
C ALA A 59 -11.77 2.66 5.06
N ALA A 60 -10.64 2.44 5.71
CA ALA A 60 -10.57 1.87 7.05
C ALA A 60 -11.21 2.79 8.11
N ALA A 61 -11.02 4.10 8.00
CA ALA A 61 -11.62 5.10 8.89
C ALA A 61 -13.15 5.18 8.76
N VAL A 62 -13.67 5.01 7.54
CA VAL A 62 -15.12 5.00 7.27
C VAL A 62 -15.76 3.69 7.72
N ILE A 63 -15.19 2.56 7.31
CA ILE A 63 -15.73 1.21 7.58
C ILE A 63 -15.54 0.82 9.05
N ARG A 64 -14.49 1.31 9.70
CA ARG A 64 -14.17 1.10 11.13
C ARG A 64 -14.08 -0.36 11.57
N ARG A 65 -13.76 -1.28 10.66
CA ARG A 65 -13.59 -2.70 10.95
C ARG A 65 -12.11 -3.08 11.02
N ARG A 66 -11.73 -3.91 11.99
CA ARG A 66 -10.34 -4.37 12.19
C ARG A 66 -9.70 -4.98 10.94
N PRO A 67 -10.36 -5.87 10.16
CA PRO A 67 -9.75 -6.41 8.94
C PRO A 67 -9.40 -5.33 7.91
N VAL A 68 -10.22 -4.28 7.81
CA VAL A 68 -9.96 -3.17 6.86
C VAL A 68 -8.76 -2.33 7.31
N TRP A 69 -8.62 -2.10 8.62
CA TRP A 69 -7.42 -1.48 9.18
C TRP A 69 -6.16 -2.32 8.94
N PHE A 70 -6.24 -3.64 9.09
CA PHE A 70 -5.13 -4.55 8.81
C PHE A 70 -4.65 -4.43 7.35
N VAL A 71 -5.59 -4.37 6.39
CA VAL A 71 -5.28 -4.13 4.97
C VAL A 71 -4.67 -2.75 4.75
N ALA A 72 -5.20 -1.71 5.40
CA ALA A 72 -4.66 -0.35 5.29
C ALA A 72 -3.23 -0.27 5.84
N ASP A 73 -2.96 -0.89 6.98
CA ASP A 73 -1.63 -0.95 7.61
C ASP A 73 -0.62 -1.68 6.71
N PHE A 74 -1.05 -2.77 6.06
CA PHE A 74 -0.26 -3.42 5.02
C PHE A 74 0.01 -2.49 3.82
N CYS A 75 -0.98 -1.74 3.35
CA CYS A 75 -0.80 -0.80 2.24
C CYS A 75 0.20 0.32 2.58
N ILE A 76 0.17 0.85 3.81
CA ILE A 76 1.15 1.84 4.28
C ILE A 76 2.57 1.26 4.20
N LEU A 77 2.79 0.08 4.80
CA LEU A 77 4.08 -0.60 4.80
C LEU A 77 4.57 -0.89 3.39
N ALA A 78 3.71 -1.46 2.56
CA ALA A 78 4.05 -1.90 1.22
C ALA A 78 4.40 -0.74 0.28
N ASN A 79 3.73 0.42 0.41
CA ASN A 79 4.06 1.61 -0.40
C ASN A 79 5.45 2.17 -0.08
N GLY A 80 5.78 2.31 1.21
CA GLY A 80 7.10 2.78 1.61
C GLY A 80 8.21 1.82 1.20
N SER A 81 7.97 0.52 1.41
CA SER A 81 8.91 -0.53 1.02
C SER A 81 9.12 -0.58 -0.49
N TYR A 82 8.07 -0.40 -1.28
CA TYR A 82 8.17 -0.32 -2.74
C TYR A 82 9.06 0.84 -3.19
N LEU A 83 8.84 2.06 -2.69
CA LEU A 83 9.67 3.21 -3.04
C LEU A 83 11.14 3.01 -2.61
N ALA A 84 11.38 2.45 -1.42
CA ALA A 84 12.73 2.16 -0.95
C ALA A 84 13.43 1.10 -1.83
N LEU A 85 12.74 0.04 -2.20
CA LEU A 85 13.27 -1.00 -3.10
C LEU A 85 13.50 -0.46 -4.51
N ALA A 86 12.57 0.35 -5.05
CA ALA A 86 12.74 1.01 -6.34
C ALA A 86 13.95 1.95 -6.36
N TRP A 87 14.22 2.62 -5.22
CA TRP A 87 15.44 3.43 -5.08
C TRP A 87 16.71 2.58 -5.18
N VAL A 88 16.76 1.47 -4.41
CA VAL A 88 17.93 0.57 -4.41
C VAL A 88 18.12 -0.12 -5.76
N ALA A 89 17.03 -0.52 -6.42
CA ALA A 89 17.06 -1.16 -7.73
C ALA A 89 17.61 -0.22 -8.82
N GLY A 90 17.31 1.08 -8.72
CA GLY A 90 17.81 2.09 -9.65
C GLY A 90 17.29 1.98 -11.08
N ASP A 91 16.29 1.14 -11.34
CA ASP A 91 15.69 0.97 -12.67
C ASP A 91 14.92 2.26 -13.05
N PRO A 92 15.25 2.91 -14.20
CA PRO A 92 14.65 4.17 -14.61
C PRO A 92 13.14 4.11 -14.89
N HIS A 93 12.57 2.92 -15.00
CA HIS A 93 11.13 2.73 -15.19
C HIS A 93 10.34 2.73 -13.88
N LEU A 94 11.00 2.60 -12.72
CA LEU A 94 10.37 2.61 -11.41
C LEU A 94 10.13 4.04 -10.89
N ASP A 95 9.17 4.20 -9.99
CA ASP A 95 8.73 5.53 -9.52
C ASP A 95 9.83 6.34 -8.85
N THR A 96 10.65 5.74 -7.99
CA THR A 96 11.67 6.48 -7.24
C THR A 96 12.74 7.10 -8.13
N PRO A 97 13.36 6.40 -9.09
CA PRO A 97 14.24 7.03 -10.06
C PRO A 97 13.54 8.11 -10.92
N ARG A 98 12.29 7.87 -11.31
CA ARG A 98 11.49 8.86 -12.06
C ARG A 98 11.21 10.11 -11.23
N LEU A 99 10.90 9.96 -9.93
CA LEU A 99 10.74 11.07 -8.98
C LEU A 99 12.00 11.93 -8.93
N PHE A 100 13.19 11.33 -8.82
CA PHE A 100 14.45 12.08 -8.81
C PHE A 100 14.72 12.78 -10.13
N GLN A 101 14.48 12.12 -11.27
CA GLN A 101 14.61 12.73 -12.60
C GLN A 101 13.66 13.91 -12.79
N SER A 102 12.49 13.87 -12.14
CA SER A 102 11.48 14.94 -12.17
C SER A 102 11.72 16.04 -11.12
N GLY A 103 12.81 15.95 -10.33
CA GLY A 103 13.20 16.98 -9.38
C GLY A 103 12.75 16.75 -7.94
N ALA A 104 12.27 15.56 -7.56
CA ALA A 104 12.03 15.24 -6.14
C ALA A 104 13.34 15.28 -5.35
N THR A 105 13.28 15.83 -4.13
CA THR A 105 14.46 15.83 -3.25
C THR A 105 14.65 14.47 -2.59
N THR A 106 15.90 14.06 -2.40
CA THR A 106 16.23 12.85 -1.64
C THR A 106 15.59 12.84 -0.25
N LEU A 107 15.56 14.00 0.40
CA LEU A 107 14.98 14.15 1.72
C LEU A 107 13.47 13.86 1.73
N SER A 108 12.71 14.29 0.73
CA SER A 108 11.27 14.04 0.65
C SER A 108 10.96 12.55 0.46
N VAL A 109 11.68 11.87 -0.42
CA VAL A 109 11.53 10.43 -0.64
C VAL A 109 11.94 9.64 0.59
N LEU A 110 13.08 9.98 1.19
CA LEU A 110 13.56 9.33 2.42
C LEU A 110 12.57 9.50 3.58
N ALA A 111 12.08 10.71 3.80
CA ALA A 111 11.10 10.99 4.86
C ALA A 111 9.81 10.20 4.65
N TYR A 112 9.32 10.13 3.41
CA TYR A 112 8.15 9.32 3.06
C TYR A 112 8.39 7.83 3.36
N CYS A 113 9.52 7.28 2.91
CA CYS A 113 9.88 5.87 3.14
C CYS A 113 9.97 5.55 4.64
N ILE A 114 10.72 6.37 5.41
CA ILE A 114 10.87 6.15 6.85
C ILE A 114 9.51 6.20 7.55
N LEU A 115 8.71 7.24 7.29
CA LEU A 115 7.41 7.40 7.92
C LEU A 115 6.48 6.21 7.64
N THR A 116 6.34 5.85 6.37
CA THR A 116 5.41 4.79 5.96
C THR A 116 5.90 3.40 6.37
N ILE A 117 7.20 3.11 6.29
CA ILE A 117 7.75 1.82 6.72
C ILE A 117 7.64 1.68 8.24
N CYS A 118 8.08 2.67 9.02
CA CYS A 118 8.04 2.58 10.48
C CYS A 118 6.59 2.49 11.00
N LEU A 119 5.72 3.39 10.55
CA LEU A 119 4.31 3.39 10.96
C LEU A 119 3.60 2.10 10.50
N GLY A 120 3.76 1.74 9.23
CA GLY A 120 3.14 0.56 8.65
C GLY A 120 3.62 -0.72 9.33
N TYR A 121 4.92 -0.86 9.58
CA TYR A 121 5.49 -2.02 10.26
C TYR A 121 4.92 -2.21 11.67
N VAL A 122 4.93 -1.15 12.50
CA VAL A 122 4.43 -1.22 13.88
C VAL A 122 2.95 -1.62 13.90
N ARG A 123 2.14 -0.97 13.08
CA ARG A 123 0.70 -1.20 13.03
C ARG A 123 0.36 -2.58 12.45
N PHE A 124 0.98 -2.95 11.34
CA PHE A 124 0.79 -4.25 10.69
C PHE A 124 1.24 -5.40 11.60
N ARG A 125 2.42 -5.28 12.24
CA ARG A 125 2.90 -6.25 13.23
C ARG A 125 1.90 -6.46 14.38
N ASN A 126 1.35 -5.38 14.94
CA ASN A 126 0.35 -5.47 16.01
C ASN A 126 -0.93 -6.16 15.53
N GLY A 127 -1.34 -5.91 14.29
CA GLY A 127 -2.43 -6.63 13.63
C GLY A 127 -2.16 -8.13 13.51
N CYS A 128 -0.96 -8.51 13.05
CA CYS A 128 -0.56 -9.92 12.97
C CYS A 128 -0.61 -10.62 14.34
N ILE A 129 -0.05 -9.99 15.38
CA ILE A 129 -0.07 -10.55 16.74
C ILE A 129 -1.51 -10.77 17.20
N PHE A 130 -2.39 -9.78 17.00
CA PHE A 130 -3.79 -9.89 17.39
C PHE A 130 -4.49 -11.09 16.71
N TYR A 131 -4.33 -11.27 15.40
CA TYR A 131 -4.98 -12.36 14.67
C TYR A 131 -4.42 -13.73 15.02
N LEU A 132 -3.11 -13.85 15.28
CA LEU A 132 -2.49 -15.11 15.68
C LEU A 132 -2.92 -15.53 17.09
N SER A 133 -2.91 -14.62 18.06
CA SER A 133 -3.35 -14.91 19.45
C SER A 133 -4.82 -15.28 19.54
N SER A 134 -5.69 -14.66 18.74
CA SER A 134 -7.12 -14.99 18.72
C SER A 134 -7.39 -16.41 18.20
N ASN A 135 -6.53 -16.92 17.33
CA ASN A 135 -6.68 -18.25 16.75
C ASN A 135 -6.26 -19.37 17.74
N ASP A 136 -5.27 -19.11 18.59
CA ASP A 136 -4.82 -20.08 19.62
C ASP A 136 -5.88 -20.26 20.72
N SER A 137 -6.50 -19.18 21.19
CA SER A 137 -7.57 -19.25 22.19
C SER A 137 -8.79 -20.06 21.70
N SER A 138 -9.12 -19.97 20.42
CA SER A 138 -10.22 -20.73 19.81
C SER A 138 -9.92 -22.23 19.67
N ARG A 139 -8.64 -22.61 19.57
CA ARG A 139 -8.22 -24.02 19.53
C ARG A 139 -8.25 -24.67 20.91
N GLU A 140 -7.85 -23.99 21.95
CA GLU A 140 -7.85 -24.52 23.33
C GLU A 140 -9.28 -24.79 23.82
N THR A 141 -10.24 -23.92 23.51
CA THR A 141 -11.66 -24.13 23.88
C THR A 141 -12.29 -25.33 23.18
N ASN A 142 -11.92 -25.63 21.94
CA ASN A 142 -12.42 -26.80 21.20
C ASN A 142 -11.82 -28.13 21.67
N VAL A 143 -10.61 -28.12 22.25
CA VAL A 143 -9.96 -29.33 22.77
C VAL A 143 -10.46 -29.70 24.16
N SER A 144 -10.96 -28.72 24.93
CA SER A 144 -11.44 -28.92 26.31
C SER A 144 -12.93 -29.31 26.44
N GLN A 145 -13.66 -29.42 25.33
CA GLN A 145 -15.03 -29.89 25.33
C GLN A 145 -15.03 -31.45 25.39
N PRO A 146 -15.49 -32.10 26.50
CA PRO A 146 -15.56 -33.54 26.53
C PRO A 146 -16.56 -34.02 25.46
N PRO A 147 -16.34 -35.22 24.86
CA PRO A 147 -17.30 -35.77 23.91
C PRO A 147 -18.65 -35.94 24.67
N ASP A 148 -19.70 -35.40 24.05
CA ASP A 148 -21.06 -35.53 24.54
C ASP A 148 -21.31 -37.03 24.84
N SER A 149 -21.59 -37.31 26.08
CA SER A 149 -22.01 -38.63 26.52
C SER A 149 -23.49 -38.84 26.13
N ASP A 150 -23.72 -39.03 24.84
CA ASP A 150 -25.00 -39.58 24.36
C ASP A 150 -25.02 -41.06 24.70
N LEU A 151 -25.35 -41.32 25.95
CA LEU A 151 -25.84 -42.61 26.43
C LEU A 151 -27.19 -42.37 27.12
N ASN A 152 -28.26 -42.52 26.32
CA ASN A 152 -29.47 -43.23 26.73
C ASN A 152 -30.45 -43.35 25.56
#